data_df79158f674560fdd1b65cf387c45def
#
_entry.id   df79158f674560fdd1b65cf387c45def
#
_cell.length_a   1.000
_cell.length_b   1.000
_cell.length_c   1.000
_cell.angle_alpha   90.00
_cell.angle_beta   90.00
_cell.angle_gamma   90.00
#
_symmetry.space_group_name_H-M   'P 1'
#
loop_
_entity.id
_entity.type
_entity.pdbx_description
1 polymer ?
#
loop_
_entity_poly.entity_id
_entity_poly.type
_entity_poly.pdbx_seq_one_letter_code
_entity_poly.pdbx_strand_id
1 'polypeptide(L)'
;MSKLLKVFLIASFAVASFSAKAVTVASWGGAYTESQQKAYADTYTDPSSIQFENYNGGLGEVRAQVESGSVTWDLVDVLPSDAITGCDEGLFEDITTEIAELSTPGPDGETMLE
;
A
#
# COMPACT_ATOMS: atom_id res chain seq x y z
N MET A 1 36.16 55.70 6.78
CA MET A 1 35.02 55.16 7.51
C MET A 1 34.46 54.01 6.71
N SER A 2 34.80 52.80 7.08
CA SER A 2 34.29 51.58 6.42
C SER A 2 32.97 51.18 7.02
N LYS A 3 31.90 51.27 6.23
CA LYS A 3 30.61 50.69 6.61
C LYS A 3 30.65 49.17 6.30
N LEU A 4 30.77 48.39 7.35
CA LEU A 4 30.62 46.93 7.28
C LEU A 4 29.16 46.62 6.97
N LEU A 5 28.87 46.26 5.71
CA LEU A 5 27.59 45.71 5.30
C LEU A 5 27.54 44.24 5.73
N LYS A 6 26.90 43.97 6.86
CA LYS A 6 26.62 42.60 7.30
C LYS A 6 25.51 42.03 6.43
N VAL A 7 25.88 41.29 5.40
CA VAL A 7 24.93 40.47 4.63
C VAL A 7 24.57 39.28 5.51
N PHE A 8 23.38 39.32 6.09
CA PHE A 8 22.75 38.15 6.72
C PHE A 8 22.29 37.21 5.60
N LEU A 9 23.08 36.19 5.37
CA LEU A 9 22.67 35.07 4.51
C LEU A 9 21.64 34.22 5.28
N ILE A 10 20.35 34.49 5.05
CA ILE A 10 19.28 33.63 5.55
C ILE A 10 19.31 32.38 4.67
N ALA A 11 19.94 31.34 5.16
CA ALA A 11 19.82 30.01 4.57
C ALA A 11 18.39 29.50 4.84
N SER A 12 17.51 29.68 3.86
CA SER A 12 16.19 29.05 3.86
C SER A 12 16.38 27.54 3.77
N PHE A 13 16.29 26.87 4.89
CA PHE A 13 16.19 25.41 4.92
C PHE A 13 14.81 25.05 4.36
N ALA A 14 14.75 24.66 3.10
CA ALA A 14 13.57 24.04 2.52
C ALA A 14 13.42 22.67 3.16
N VAL A 15 12.55 22.59 4.16
CA VAL A 15 12.11 21.29 4.70
C VAL A 15 11.26 20.67 3.62
N ALA A 16 11.85 19.75 2.85
CA ALA A 16 11.09 18.88 1.95
C ALA A 16 10.21 17.97 2.83
N SER A 17 8.94 18.34 2.95
CA SER A 17 7.95 17.46 3.57
C SER A 17 7.78 16.26 2.64
N PHE A 18 8.41 15.13 2.96
CA PHE A 18 8.09 13.85 2.36
C PHE A 18 6.72 13.44 2.88
N SER A 19 5.66 13.78 2.12
CA SER A 19 4.36 13.12 2.30
C SER A 19 4.53 11.67 1.88
N ALA A 20 4.45 10.75 2.84
CA ALA A 20 4.36 9.33 2.51
C ALA A 20 3.12 9.12 1.64
N LYS A 21 3.29 8.44 0.49
CA LYS A 21 2.16 8.09 -0.39
C LYS A 21 1.23 7.16 0.38
N ALA A 22 -0.08 7.39 0.30
CA ALA A 22 -1.06 6.45 0.85
C ALA A 22 -0.96 5.09 0.15
N VAL A 23 -1.18 4.02 0.91
CA VAL A 23 -1.29 2.66 0.38
C VAL A 23 -2.62 2.52 -0.36
N THR A 24 -2.58 2.13 -1.62
CA THR A 24 -3.77 1.91 -2.45
C THR A 24 -4.11 0.43 -2.49
N VAL A 25 -5.31 0.10 -2.01
CA VAL A 25 -5.87 -1.25 -1.99
C VAL A 25 -6.95 -1.35 -3.06
N ALA A 26 -6.74 -2.21 -4.07
CA ALA A 26 -7.77 -2.52 -5.05
C ALA A 26 -8.70 -3.61 -4.51
N SER A 27 -9.99 -3.35 -4.50
CA SER A 27 -11.02 -4.23 -3.96
C SER A 27 -12.25 -4.30 -4.87
N TRP A 28 -13.20 -5.15 -4.54
CA TRP A 28 -14.33 -5.49 -5.43
C TRP A 28 -15.53 -4.55 -5.36
N GLY A 29 -15.47 -3.53 -4.53
CA GLY A 29 -16.51 -2.51 -4.44
C GLY A 29 -17.68 -2.87 -3.52
N GLY A 30 -18.64 -1.98 -3.48
CA GLY A 30 -19.89 -2.14 -2.72
C GLY A 30 -19.67 -2.40 -1.24
N ALA A 31 -20.52 -3.22 -0.66
CA ALA A 31 -20.50 -3.56 0.76
C ALA A 31 -19.18 -4.27 1.19
N TYR A 32 -18.53 -4.96 0.25
CA TYR A 32 -17.25 -5.63 0.52
C TYR A 32 -16.15 -4.59 0.81
N THR A 33 -15.92 -3.65 -0.09
CA THR A 33 -14.95 -2.57 0.14
C THR A 33 -15.32 -1.70 1.35
N GLU A 34 -16.61 -1.42 1.54
CA GLU A 34 -17.08 -0.65 2.70
C GLU A 34 -16.74 -1.37 4.02
N SER A 35 -16.86 -2.69 4.07
CA SER A 35 -16.51 -3.48 5.24
C SER A 35 -15.01 -3.42 5.55
N GLN A 36 -14.17 -3.46 4.52
CA GLN A 36 -12.72 -3.32 4.65
C GLN A 36 -12.32 -1.91 5.09
N GLN A 37 -12.98 -0.88 4.53
CA GLN A 37 -12.78 0.51 4.97
C GLN A 37 -13.03 0.65 6.47
N LYS A 38 -14.15 0.13 6.94
CA LYS A 38 -14.53 0.20 8.38
C LYS A 38 -13.63 -0.65 9.27
N ALA A 39 -13.25 -1.85 8.83
CA ALA A 39 -12.50 -2.79 9.63
C ALA A 39 -11.00 -2.48 9.69
N TYR A 40 -10.43 -1.96 8.61
CA TYR A 40 -8.99 -1.77 8.48
C TYR A 40 -8.60 -0.28 8.44
N ALA A 41 -9.06 0.48 7.46
CA ALA A 41 -8.62 1.85 7.28
C ALA A 41 -9.06 2.77 8.43
N ASP A 42 -10.34 2.73 8.79
CA ASP A 42 -10.90 3.61 9.83
C ASP A 42 -10.35 3.31 11.24
N THR A 43 -9.86 2.09 11.45
CA THR A 43 -9.26 1.67 12.71
C THR A 43 -7.74 1.80 12.74
N TYR A 44 -7.12 2.13 11.61
CA TYR A 44 -5.68 2.32 11.54
C TYR A 44 -5.26 3.64 12.21
N THR A 45 -4.02 3.71 12.68
CA THR A 45 -3.49 4.88 13.40
C THR A 45 -3.56 6.16 12.55
N ASP A 46 -3.38 6.04 11.24
CA ASP A 46 -3.58 7.11 10.27
C ASP A 46 -4.52 6.63 9.15
N PRO A 47 -5.84 6.82 9.30
CA PRO A 47 -6.82 6.38 8.32
C PRO A 47 -6.60 6.94 6.91
N SER A 48 -5.99 8.13 6.81
CA SER A 48 -5.70 8.77 5.52
C SER A 48 -4.57 8.09 4.74
N SER A 49 -3.80 7.22 5.39
CA SER A 49 -2.71 6.47 4.77
C SER A 49 -3.17 5.24 3.97
N ILE A 50 -4.46 4.89 4.01
CA ILE A 50 -5.03 3.76 3.29
C ILE A 50 -6.16 4.27 2.39
N GLN A 51 -6.08 3.95 1.10
CA GLN A 51 -7.09 4.29 0.10
C GLN A 51 -7.57 3.04 -0.61
N PHE A 52 -8.86 2.98 -0.90
CA PHE A 52 -9.46 1.89 -1.65
C PHE A 52 -9.82 2.34 -3.07
N GLU A 53 -9.50 1.51 -4.05
CA GLU A 53 -9.99 1.59 -5.42
C GLU A 53 -10.81 0.34 -5.74
N ASN A 54 -11.89 0.50 -6.50
CA ASN A 54 -12.71 -0.63 -6.89
C ASN A 54 -12.33 -1.12 -8.28
N TYR A 55 -12.28 -2.44 -8.45
CA TYR A 55 -12.05 -3.07 -9.74
C TYR A 55 -12.97 -4.30 -9.92
N ASN A 56 -13.03 -4.86 -11.13
CA ASN A 56 -13.97 -5.92 -11.46
C ASN A 56 -13.47 -7.35 -11.20
N GLY A 57 -12.33 -7.49 -10.52
CA GLY A 57 -11.71 -8.80 -10.28
C GLY A 57 -10.87 -9.30 -11.45
N GLY A 58 -10.24 -10.45 -11.26
CA GLY A 58 -9.33 -11.04 -12.23
C GLY A 58 -7.97 -10.37 -12.31
N LEU A 59 -7.10 -10.84 -13.20
CA LEU A 59 -5.71 -10.39 -13.31
C LEU A 59 -5.45 -9.38 -14.45
N GLY A 60 -6.47 -9.01 -15.22
CA GLY A 60 -6.30 -8.16 -16.40
C GLY A 60 -5.67 -6.81 -16.09
N GLU A 61 -6.22 -6.06 -15.13
CA GLU A 61 -5.71 -4.75 -14.73
C GLU A 61 -4.36 -4.86 -14.00
N VAL A 62 -4.20 -5.87 -13.17
CA VAL A 62 -2.91 -6.15 -12.49
C VAL A 62 -1.80 -6.37 -13.51
N ARG A 63 -2.06 -7.23 -14.49
CA ARG A 63 -1.10 -7.53 -15.57
C ARG A 63 -0.77 -6.28 -16.38
N ALA A 64 -1.76 -5.48 -16.74
CA ALA A 64 -1.55 -4.24 -17.47
C ALA A 64 -0.67 -3.25 -16.70
N GLN A 65 -0.85 -3.09 -15.40
CA GLN A 65 -0.01 -2.22 -14.58
C GLN A 65 1.44 -2.74 -14.51
N VAL A 66 1.63 -4.03 -14.27
CA VAL A 66 2.97 -4.63 -14.18
C VAL A 66 3.71 -4.55 -15.51
N GLU A 67 3.08 -4.93 -16.62
CA GLU A 67 3.66 -4.90 -17.96
C GLU A 67 4.01 -3.49 -18.44
N SER A 68 3.22 -2.49 -18.06
CA SER A 68 3.51 -1.09 -18.38
C SER A 68 4.60 -0.45 -17.52
N GLY A 69 4.96 -1.09 -16.39
CA GLY A 69 5.86 -0.52 -15.40
C GLY A 69 5.27 0.65 -14.61
N SER A 70 3.93 0.82 -14.65
CA SER A 70 3.20 1.89 -13.96
C SER A 70 2.23 1.26 -12.96
N VAL A 71 2.76 0.75 -11.86
CA VAL A 71 1.98 0.13 -10.80
C VAL A 71 1.45 1.21 -9.86
N THR A 72 0.12 1.29 -9.75
CA THR A 72 -0.57 2.26 -8.87
C THR A 72 -1.24 1.60 -7.67
N TRP A 73 -1.51 0.30 -7.74
CA TRP A 73 -2.06 -0.48 -6.63
C TRP A 73 -0.93 -1.11 -5.81
N ASP A 74 -0.97 -0.94 -4.51
CA ASP A 74 0.00 -1.54 -3.60
C ASP A 74 -0.46 -2.93 -3.12
N LEU A 75 -1.76 -3.10 -2.94
CA LEU A 75 -2.41 -4.37 -2.58
C LEU A 75 -3.63 -4.60 -3.49
N VAL A 76 -3.97 -5.86 -3.72
CA VAL A 76 -5.14 -6.23 -4.49
C VAL A 76 -5.82 -7.47 -3.91
N ASP A 77 -7.14 -7.39 -3.76
CA ASP A 77 -7.95 -8.55 -3.41
C ASP A 77 -8.20 -9.40 -4.65
N VAL A 78 -7.83 -10.66 -4.59
CA VAL A 78 -8.00 -11.61 -5.69
C VAL A 78 -8.61 -12.92 -5.18
N LEU A 79 -9.21 -13.69 -6.08
CA LEU A 79 -9.61 -15.05 -5.77
C LEU A 79 -8.37 -15.94 -5.57
N PRO A 80 -8.46 -17.03 -4.76
CA PRO A 80 -7.33 -17.94 -4.55
C PRO A 80 -6.72 -18.48 -5.86
N SER A 81 -7.52 -18.76 -6.86
CA SER A 81 -7.05 -19.20 -8.19
C SER A 81 -6.24 -18.12 -8.90
N ASP A 82 -6.67 -16.86 -8.78
CA ASP A 82 -5.96 -15.72 -9.38
C ASP A 82 -4.66 -15.43 -8.62
N ALA A 83 -4.65 -15.63 -7.30
CA ALA A 83 -3.43 -15.50 -6.51
C ALA A 83 -2.35 -16.49 -6.99
N ILE A 84 -2.71 -17.76 -7.17
CA ILE A 84 -1.80 -18.79 -7.67
C ILE A 84 -1.29 -18.41 -9.07
N THR A 85 -2.20 -18.10 -9.98
CA THR A 85 -1.83 -17.73 -11.36
C THR A 85 -0.96 -16.46 -11.39
N GLY A 86 -1.30 -15.45 -10.62
CA GLY A 86 -0.54 -14.21 -10.56
C GLY A 86 0.87 -14.39 -9.98
N CYS A 87 1.02 -15.28 -8.98
CA CYS A 87 2.33 -15.66 -8.47
C CYS A 87 3.16 -16.40 -9.52
N ASP A 88 2.57 -17.36 -10.22
CA ASP A 88 3.23 -18.13 -11.30
C ASP A 88 3.66 -17.23 -12.47
N GLU A 89 2.89 -16.20 -12.77
CA GLU A 89 3.21 -15.20 -13.80
C GLU A 89 4.19 -14.12 -13.33
N GLY A 90 4.55 -14.10 -12.03
CA GLY A 90 5.43 -13.07 -11.46
C GLY A 90 4.79 -11.69 -11.35
N LEU A 91 3.46 -11.62 -11.21
CA LEU A 91 2.71 -10.36 -11.05
C LEU A 91 2.74 -9.83 -9.62
N PHE A 92 2.97 -10.70 -8.65
CA PHE A 92 2.98 -10.37 -7.22
C PHE A 92 4.36 -10.54 -6.61
N GLU A 93 4.66 -9.73 -5.61
CA GLU A 93 5.87 -9.88 -4.81
C GLU A 93 5.66 -10.91 -3.69
N ASP A 94 6.69 -11.70 -3.41
CA ASP A 94 6.71 -12.60 -2.25
C ASP A 94 7.03 -11.79 -0.99
N ILE A 95 6.04 -11.71 -0.10
CA ILE A 95 6.14 -11.00 1.19
C ILE A 95 6.11 -11.97 2.38
N THR A 96 6.37 -13.25 2.14
CA THR A 96 6.30 -14.30 3.18
C THR A 96 7.18 -13.98 4.39
N THR A 97 8.36 -13.43 4.15
CA THR A 97 9.28 -13.06 5.24
C THR A 97 8.73 -11.90 6.07
N GLU A 98 8.18 -10.88 5.42
CA GLU A 98 7.66 -9.68 6.07
C GLU A 98 6.43 -9.99 6.92
N ILE A 99 5.53 -10.85 6.44
CA ILE A 99 4.31 -11.22 7.18
C ILE A 99 4.56 -12.28 8.25
N ALA A 100 5.60 -13.10 8.14
CA ALA A 100 5.91 -14.11 9.15
C ALA A 100 6.16 -13.51 10.54
N GLU A 101 6.76 -12.31 10.60
CA GLU A 101 6.97 -11.57 11.85
C GLU A 101 5.68 -10.98 12.44
N LEU A 102 4.65 -10.81 11.60
CA LEU A 102 3.35 -10.25 11.99
C LEU A 102 2.33 -11.34 12.34
N SER A 103 2.64 -12.60 12.05
CA SER A 103 1.75 -13.73 12.29
C SER A 103 1.54 -13.96 13.78
N THR A 104 0.34 -13.68 14.26
CA THR A 104 -0.08 -14.08 15.61
C THR A 104 -0.83 -15.40 15.49
N PRO A 105 -0.43 -16.46 16.21
CA PRO A 105 -1.18 -17.72 16.21
C PRO A 105 -2.63 -17.47 16.65
N GLY A 106 -3.57 -18.11 15.97
CA GLY A 106 -4.96 -18.15 16.38
C GLY A 106 -5.15 -18.81 17.75
N PRO A 107 -6.36 -18.78 18.33
CA PRO A 107 -6.66 -19.39 19.63
C PRO A 107 -6.37 -20.89 19.69
N ASP A 108 -6.33 -21.56 18.55
CA ASP A 108 -6.00 -22.97 18.34
C ASP A 108 -4.50 -23.24 18.13
N GLY A 109 -3.69 -22.19 18.10
CA GLY A 109 -2.24 -22.26 17.89
C GLY A 109 -1.83 -22.36 16.41
N GLU A 110 -2.78 -22.34 15.48
CA GLU A 110 -2.51 -22.31 14.05
C GLU A 110 -2.39 -20.87 13.53
N THR A 111 -1.49 -20.64 12.60
CA THR A 111 -1.36 -19.35 11.94
C THR A 111 -2.33 -19.27 10.76
N MET A 112 -2.99 -18.15 10.57
CA MET A 112 -3.94 -17.93 9.45
C MET A 112 -3.26 -17.87 8.06
N LEU A 113 -1.98 -18.25 7.96
CA LEU A 113 -1.15 -18.10 6.76
C LEU A 113 -0.69 -19.43 6.17
N GLU A 114 -1.41 -20.51 6.43
CA GLU A 114 -1.20 -21.79 5.74
C GLU A 114 -2.05 -21.91 4.47
#